data_8860495415d5a500007c02d859a7c7fa
#
_entry.id   8860495415d5a500007c02d859a7c7fa
#
_cell.length_a   1.000
_cell.length_b   1.000
_cell.length_c   1.000
_cell.angle_alpha   90.00
_cell.angle_beta   90.00
_cell.angle_gamma   90.00
#
_symmetry.space_group_name_H-M   'P 1'
#
loop_
_entity.id
_entity.type
_entity.pdbx_description
1 polymer ?
#
loop_
_entity_poly.entity_id
_entity_poly.type
_entity_poly.pdbx_seq_one_letter_code
_entity_poly.pdbx_strand_id
1 'polypeptide(L)'
;MSTTHPASVWPPRRVLVTGAAGFLGQALVAKHVAAQSGACDVLLTDLAPSHPSPAHVRWICGDVADPQLWGRLMEKPIDLVIHLAAIVSGRAEADPALGRRVNLIAPLEMLERCRLQHSTTGIRARVVLSSSIAVYGTPLPLRMRDDHPIRPSLSYGAHKRMMEIAIADATRRGEIDGRAIRLSGVVVRPPQPNGALSGFNSDMIRQPLTGHDYTCPVGQDACTWLTSLDVAIDQLWHAAQTSEARWTQALPPGERALTAPTWPVTMADLQQALGEIDPPAAQRLRFDANSPLHDQFGRWPQDVAFEQAALLGLPSDPQRHQGHLAAMLRSAMPQFTD
;
A
#
# COMPACT_ATOMS: atom_id res chain seq x y z
N MET A 1 -23.36 -9.75 -24.45
CA MET A 1 -24.49 -9.61 -23.50
C MET A 1 -23.92 -8.95 -22.24
N SER A 2 -24.28 -7.70 -21.98
CA SER A 2 -23.83 -6.98 -20.76
C SER A 2 -24.65 -7.49 -19.59
N THR A 3 -24.10 -8.40 -18.80
CA THR A 3 -24.67 -8.79 -17.51
C THR A 3 -24.42 -7.65 -16.52
N THR A 4 -25.44 -6.85 -16.26
CA THR A 4 -25.40 -5.84 -15.18
C THR A 4 -25.38 -6.58 -13.84
N HIS A 5 -24.18 -6.79 -13.30
CA HIS A 5 -24.02 -7.29 -11.94
C HIS A 5 -24.48 -6.19 -10.95
N PRO A 6 -25.14 -6.55 -9.82
CA PRO A 6 -25.50 -5.57 -8.81
C PRO A 6 -24.22 -4.87 -8.30
N ALA A 7 -24.28 -3.54 -8.22
CA ALA A 7 -23.18 -2.73 -7.74
C ALA A 7 -22.83 -3.11 -6.28
N SER A 8 -21.54 -3.07 -5.94
CA SER A 8 -21.11 -3.20 -4.54
C SER A 8 -21.70 -2.07 -3.69
N VAL A 9 -22.19 -2.40 -2.51
CA VAL A 9 -22.92 -1.47 -1.64
C VAL A 9 -21.98 -0.41 -1.04
N TRP A 10 -22.35 0.85 -1.12
CA TRP A 10 -21.69 1.94 -0.43
C TRP A 10 -22.71 2.85 0.29
N PRO A 11 -22.52 3.24 1.56
CA PRO A 11 -21.43 2.81 2.46
C PRO A 11 -21.52 1.31 2.81
N PRO A 12 -20.38 0.66 3.12
CA PRO A 12 -20.36 -0.75 3.48
C PRO A 12 -20.98 -0.98 4.87
N ARG A 13 -21.75 -2.05 5.02
CA ARG A 13 -22.32 -2.47 6.32
C ARG A 13 -21.34 -3.32 7.10
N ARG A 14 -20.43 -4.02 6.41
CA ARG A 14 -19.40 -4.83 7.05
C ARG A 14 -18.07 -4.69 6.32
N VAL A 15 -17.02 -4.32 7.06
CA VAL A 15 -15.66 -4.10 6.56
C VAL A 15 -14.70 -5.09 7.21
N LEU A 16 -13.85 -5.71 6.40
CA LEU A 16 -12.71 -6.51 6.85
C LEU A 16 -11.40 -5.80 6.49
N VAL A 17 -10.53 -5.59 7.47
CA VAL A 17 -9.15 -5.13 7.24
C VAL A 17 -8.19 -6.22 7.68
N THR A 18 -7.33 -6.70 6.76
CA THR A 18 -6.24 -7.63 7.08
C THR A 18 -4.93 -6.88 7.19
N GLY A 19 -3.99 -7.35 8.02
CA GLY A 19 -2.78 -6.59 8.32
C GLY A 19 -3.09 -5.34 9.16
N ALA A 20 -4.15 -5.42 9.96
CA ALA A 20 -4.70 -4.28 10.69
C ALA A 20 -3.78 -3.77 11.82
N ALA A 21 -2.90 -4.62 12.36
CA ALA A 21 -1.90 -4.24 13.35
C ALA A 21 -0.60 -3.68 12.71
N GLY A 22 -0.48 -3.73 11.38
CA GLY A 22 0.66 -3.18 10.64
C GLY A 22 0.64 -1.65 10.53
N PHE A 23 1.75 -1.08 10.04
CA PHE A 23 1.95 0.37 9.90
C PHE A 23 0.82 1.09 9.14
N LEU A 24 0.45 0.58 7.96
CA LEU A 24 -0.69 1.12 7.20
C LEU A 24 -2.03 0.80 7.86
N GLY A 25 -2.16 -0.41 8.41
CA GLY A 25 -3.41 -0.91 8.97
C GLY A 25 -3.89 -0.08 10.15
N GLN A 26 -3.04 0.18 11.11
CA GLN A 26 -3.36 0.98 12.30
C GLN A 26 -3.83 2.38 11.91
N ALA A 27 -3.09 3.07 11.03
CA ALA A 27 -3.43 4.42 10.59
C ALA A 27 -4.74 4.45 9.78
N LEU A 28 -4.94 3.50 8.85
CA LEU A 28 -6.18 3.38 8.07
C LEU A 28 -7.39 3.14 8.98
N VAL A 29 -7.26 2.23 9.94
CA VAL A 29 -8.34 1.90 10.88
C VAL A 29 -8.68 3.12 11.74
N ALA A 30 -7.70 3.78 12.32
CA ALA A 30 -7.90 4.96 13.16
C ALA A 30 -8.58 6.10 12.42
N LYS A 31 -8.12 6.41 11.20
CA LYS A 31 -8.59 7.58 10.45
C LYS A 31 -9.93 7.34 9.74
N HIS A 32 -10.11 6.18 9.12
CA HIS A 32 -11.20 5.97 8.18
C HIS A 32 -12.21 4.91 8.60
N VAL A 33 -11.75 3.81 9.21
CA VAL A 33 -12.61 2.64 9.43
C VAL A 33 -13.34 2.73 10.75
N ALA A 34 -12.63 3.02 11.84
CA ALA A 34 -13.24 3.17 13.17
C ALA A 34 -14.14 4.41 13.29
N ALA A 35 -13.91 5.43 12.44
CA ALA A 35 -14.75 6.62 12.38
C ALA A 35 -16.11 6.38 11.68
N GLN A 36 -16.31 5.23 11.02
CA GLN A 36 -17.61 4.85 10.47
C GLN A 36 -18.57 4.59 11.63
N SER A 37 -19.44 5.56 11.89
CA SER A 37 -20.38 5.51 13.02
C SER A 37 -21.25 4.27 13.01
N GLY A 38 -21.42 3.64 14.17
CA GLY A 38 -22.45 2.67 14.69
C GLY A 38 -23.19 1.69 13.77
N ALA A 39 -23.27 1.98 12.47
CA ALA A 39 -23.99 1.14 11.50
C ALA A 39 -23.07 0.15 10.75
N CYS A 40 -21.75 0.26 10.89
CA CYS A 40 -20.78 -0.58 10.21
C CYS A 40 -20.13 -1.58 11.19
N ASP A 41 -20.26 -2.88 10.89
CA ASP A 41 -19.53 -3.96 11.61
C ASP A 41 -18.10 -4.02 11.07
N VAL A 42 -17.11 -3.66 11.88
CA VAL A 42 -15.70 -3.64 11.52
C VAL A 42 -14.98 -4.86 12.05
N LEU A 43 -14.38 -5.61 11.16
CA LEU A 43 -13.60 -6.80 11.46
C LEU A 43 -12.12 -6.58 11.13
N LEU A 44 -11.27 -6.74 12.11
CA LEU A 44 -9.84 -6.58 11.99
C LEU A 44 -9.14 -7.92 12.16
N THR A 45 -8.10 -8.19 11.35
CA THR A 45 -7.27 -9.37 11.51
C THR A 45 -5.80 -9.09 11.30
N ASP A 46 -5.00 -9.70 12.17
CA ASP A 46 -3.54 -9.79 12.13
C ASP A 46 -3.11 -10.97 13.02
N LEU A 47 -1.82 -11.24 13.14
CA LEU A 47 -1.28 -12.27 14.05
C LEU A 47 -1.62 -11.97 15.52
N ALA A 48 -1.63 -10.69 15.90
CA ALA A 48 -2.02 -10.21 17.22
C ALA A 48 -2.76 -8.86 17.11
N PRO A 49 -3.63 -8.48 18.06
CA PRO A 49 -4.25 -7.17 18.08
C PRO A 49 -3.24 -6.09 18.46
N SER A 50 -3.39 -4.88 17.90
CA SER A 50 -2.49 -3.76 18.22
C SER A 50 -2.99 -2.89 19.36
N HIS A 51 -4.31 -2.73 19.51
CA HIS A 51 -4.93 -1.84 20.50
C HIS A 51 -6.29 -2.35 20.97
N PRO A 52 -6.78 -1.91 22.16
CA PRO A 52 -8.19 -2.02 22.52
C PRO A 52 -9.05 -1.30 21.48
N SER A 53 -10.16 -1.90 21.09
CA SER A 53 -11.03 -1.38 20.04
C SER A 53 -12.42 -0.98 20.57
N PRO A 54 -13.08 0.02 19.96
CA PRO A 54 -14.49 0.30 20.23
C PRO A 54 -15.39 -0.92 20.06
N ALA A 55 -16.54 -0.95 20.71
CA ALA A 55 -17.46 -2.12 20.74
C ALA A 55 -17.91 -2.60 19.33
N HIS A 56 -17.95 -1.72 18.32
CA HIS A 56 -18.30 -2.06 16.94
C HIS A 56 -17.11 -2.57 16.10
N VAL A 57 -15.92 -2.61 16.69
CA VAL A 57 -14.67 -3.07 16.06
C VAL A 57 -14.24 -4.36 16.74
N ARG A 58 -14.17 -5.45 15.98
CA ARG A 58 -13.82 -6.77 16.50
C ARG A 58 -12.53 -7.28 15.90
N TRP A 59 -11.68 -7.89 16.73
CA TRP A 59 -10.50 -8.62 16.29
C TRP A 59 -10.76 -10.13 16.18
N ILE A 60 -10.37 -10.73 15.05
CA ILE A 60 -10.21 -12.17 14.90
C ILE A 60 -8.76 -12.41 14.48
N CYS A 61 -7.89 -12.71 15.45
CA CYS A 61 -6.47 -12.89 15.19
C CYS A 61 -6.16 -14.27 14.62
N GLY A 62 -5.14 -14.33 13.76
CA GLY A 62 -4.62 -15.55 13.16
C GLY A 62 -3.72 -15.29 11.96
N ASP A 63 -3.06 -16.34 11.46
CA ASP A 63 -2.26 -16.28 10.23
C ASP A 63 -3.20 -16.30 9.03
N VAL A 64 -3.12 -15.28 8.17
CA VAL A 64 -3.91 -15.22 6.92
C VAL A 64 -3.64 -16.40 5.98
N ALA A 65 -2.52 -17.08 6.16
CA ALA A 65 -2.20 -18.31 5.45
C ALA A 65 -2.90 -19.57 6.00
N ASP A 66 -3.65 -19.45 7.11
CA ASP A 66 -4.51 -20.51 7.63
C ASP A 66 -5.91 -20.42 6.99
N PRO A 67 -6.33 -21.42 6.18
CA PRO A 67 -7.66 -21.42 5.57
C PRO A 67 -8.81 -21.37 6.60
N GLN A 68 -8.61 -21.86 7.84
CA GLN A 68 -9.62 -21.81 8.89
C GLN A 68 -9.89 -20.39 9.36
N LEU A 69 -8.90 -19.52 9.30
CA LEU A 69 -9.09 -18.11 9.62
C LEU A 69 -10.13 -17.47 8.69
N TRP A 70 -10.04 -17.72 7.38
CA TRP A 70 -10.98 -17.17 6.41
C TRP A 70 -12.42 -17.65 6.64
N GLY A 71 -12.62 -18.89 7.08
CA GLY A 71 -13.93 -19.40 7.49
C GLY A 71 -14.55 -18.58 8.64
N ARG A 72 -13.74 -18.22 9.65
CA ARG A 72 -14.18 -17.38 10.78
C ARG A 72 -14.40 -15.91 10.37
N LEU A 73 -13.52 -15.35 9.55
CA LEU A 73 -13.63 -13.97 9.08
C LEU A 73 -14.87 -13.74 8.21
N MET A 74 -15.22 -14.72 7.37
CA MET A 74 -16.28 -14.63 6.37
C MET A 74 -17.51 -15.48 6.74
N GLU A 75 -17.72 -15.77 8.03
CA GLU A 75 -18.94 -16.41 8.53
C GLU A 75 -20.21 -15.64 8.16
N LYS A 76 -20.12 -14.31 8.11
CA LYS A 76 -21.15 -13.42 7.57
C LYS A 76 -20.62 -12.66 6.35
N PRO A 77 -21.46 -12.30 5.38
CA PRO A 77 -21.03 -11.58 4.19
C PRO A 77 -20.27 -10.29 4.51
N ILE A 78 -19.21 -10.03 3.74
CA ILE A 78 -18.38 -8.83 3.81
C ILE A 78 -18.69 -7.94 2.60
N ASP A 79 -18.96 -6.66 2.81
CA ASP A 79 -19.16 -5.69 1.72
C ASP A 79 -17.85 -5.11 1.21
N LEU A 80 -16.87 -4.89 2.11
CA LEU A 80 -15.55 -4.31 1.78
C LEU A 80 -14.43 -5.09 2.47
N VAL A 81 -13.45 -5.53 1.68
CA VAL A 81 -12.16 -6.06 2.16
C VAL A 81 -11.06 -5.08 1.81
N ILE A 82 -10.27 -4.63 2.79
CA ILE A 82 -9.02 -3.91 2.57
C ILE A 82 -7.88 -4.84 2.97
N HIS A 83 -7.16 -5.37 1.96
CA HIS A 83 -6.13 -6.37 2.18
C HIS A 83 -4.74 -5.73 2.23
N LEU A 84 -4.19 -5.61 3.46
CA LEU A 84 -2.87 -5.03 3.72
C LEU A 84 -1.86 -6.08 4.23
N ALA A 85 -2.32 -7.25 4.68
CA ALA A 85 -1.46 -8.31 5.17
C ALA A 85 -0.46 -8.76 4.10
N ALA A 86 0.83 -8.68 4.39
CA ALA A 86 1.90 -9.08 3.48
C ALA A 86 3.23 -9.29 4.22
N ILE A 87 4.04 -10.17 3.68
CA ILE A 87 5.47 -10.27 3.98
C ILE A 87 6.21 -9.34 3.02
N VAL A 88 6.99 -8.39 3.55
CA VAL A 88 7.70 -7.37 2.76
C VAL A 88 8.92 -7.93 2.00
N SER A 89 9.45 -7.12 1.07
CA SER A 89 10.39 -7.54 0.03
C SER A 89 11.58 -8.37 0.52
N GLY A 90 12.38 -7.86 1.47
CA GLY A 90 13.59 -8.57 1.90
C GLY A 90 13.28 -9.87 2.65
N ARG A 91 12.21 -9.90 3.46
CA ARG A 91 11.80 -11.13 4.13
C ARG A 91 11.23 -12.15 3.13
N ALA A 92 10.53 -11.70 2.08
CA ALA A 92 10.03 -12.59 1.04
C ALA A 92 11.15 -13.16 0.16
N GLU A 93 12.27 -12.44 -0.01
CA GLU A 93 13.47 -12.96 -0.67
C GLU A 93 14.23 -13.94 0.25
N ALA A 94 14.35 -13.64 1.55
CA ALA A 94 15.02 -14.51 2.52
C ALA A 94 14.25 -15.82 2.77
N ASP A 95 12.92 -15.80 2.71
CA ASP A 95 12.04 -16.98 2.83
C ASP A 95 10.96 -16.95 1.73
N PRO A 96 11.30 -17.44 0.52
CA PRO A 96 10.36 -17.47 -0.60
C PRO A 96 9.11 -18.32 -0.36
N ALA A 97 9.22 -19.37 0.46
CA ALA A 97 8.08 -20.22 0.81
C ALA A 97 7.06 -19.46 1.66
N LEU A 98 7.52 -18.73 2.68
CA LEU A 98 6.68 -17.85 3.48
C LEU A 98 6.10 -16.72 2.63
N GLY A 99 6.93 -16.07 1.80
CA GLY A 99 6.49 -15.01 0.89
C GLY A 99 5.36 -15.48 -0.02
N ARG A 100 5.52 -16.63 -0.68
CA ARG A 100 4.48 -17.22 -1.53
C ARG A 100 3.21 -17.55 -0.75
N ARG A 101 3.34 -18.16 0.43
CA ARG A 101 2.19 -18.56 1.26
C ARG A 101 1.34 -17.35 1.66
N VAL A 102 1.97 -16.28 2.16
CA VAL A 102 1.27 -15.11 2.69
C VAL A 102 0.86 -14.11 1.60
N ASN A 103 1.74 -13.86 0.60
CA ASN A 103 1.50 -12.81 -0.39
C ASN A 103 0.72 -13.29 -1.63
N LEU A 104 0.60 -14.60 -1.84
CA LEU A 104 -0.08 -15.16 -3.01
C LEU A 104 -1.18 -16.14 -2.62
N ILE A 105 -0.85 -17.22 -1.90
CA ILE A 105 -1.84 -18.29 -1.64
C ILE A 105 -2.95 -17.78 -0.72
N ALA A 106 -2.61 -17.09 0.36
CA ALA A 106 -3.59 -16.54 1.30
C ALA A 106 -4.59 -15.56 0.66
N PRO A 107 -4.17 -14.55 -0.13
CA PRO A 107 -5.14 -13.68 -0.81
C PRO A 107 -5.88 -14.37 -1.97
N LEU A 108 -5.37 -15.44 -2.58
CA LEU A 108 -6.17 -16.26 -3.52
C LEU A 108 -7.29 -16.98 -2.79
N GLU A 109 -7.05 -17.52 -1.59
CA GLU A 109 -8.11 -18.09 -0.74
C GLU A 109 -9.14 -17.03 -0.35
N MET A 110 -8.71 -15.81 -0.02
CA MET A 110 -9.63 -14.69 0.21
C MET A 110 -10.55 -14.44 -0.99
N LEU A 111 -10.00 -14.40 -2.21
CA LEU A 111 -10.80 -14.19 -3.43
C LEU A 111 -11.79 -15.35 -3.63
N GLU A 112 -11.39 -16.57 -3.36
CA GLU A 112 -12.28 -17.74 -3.45
C GLU A 112 -13.43 -17.63 -2.43
N ARG A 113 -13.17 -17.18 -1.21
CA ARG A 113 -14.22 -16.92 -0.22
C ARG A 113 -15.17 -15.81 -0.67
N CYS A 114 -14.68 -14.73 -1.26
CA CYS A 114 -15.52 -13.68 -1.84
C CYS A 114 -16.40 -14.22 -2.99
N ARG A 115 -15.85 -15.08 -3.85
CA ARG A 115 -16.59 -15.76 -4.93
C ARG A 115 -17.73 -16.64 -4.36
N LEU A 116 -17.42 -17.47 -3.37
CA LEU A 116 -18.40 -18.34 -2.69
C LEU A 116 -19.49 -17.50 -2.02
N GLN A 117 -19.12 -16.42 -1.34
CA GLN A 117 -20.08 -15.48 -0.76
C GLN A 117 -21.03 -14.94 -1.84
N HIS A 118 -20.48 -14.46 -2.98
CA HIS A 118 -21.30 -13.95 -4.07
C HIS A 118 -22.26 -15.01 -4.60
N SER A 119 -21.78 -16.23 -4.84
CA SER A 119 -22.59 -17.33 -5.39
C SER A 119 -23.73 -17.77 -4.46
N THR A 120 -23.54 -17.65 -3.13
CA THR A 120 -24.52 -18.13 -2.13
C THR A 120 -25.47 -17.04 -1.63
N THR A 121 -25.02 -15.77 -1.62
CA THR A 121 -25.79 -14.66 -1.02
C THR A 121 -26.16 -13.56 -2.01
N GLY A 122 -25.58 -13.56 -3.22
CA GLY A 122 -25.68 -12.47 -4.18
C GLY A 122 -24.87 -11.21 -3.79
N ILE A 123 -24.23 -11.18 -2.62
CA ILE A 123 -23.46 -10.03 -2.15
C ILE A 123 -22.05 -10.08 -2.73
N ARG A 124 -21.74 -9.12 -3.61
CA ARG A 124 -20.44 -8.97 -4.25
C ARG A 124 -19.55 -8.06 -3.41
N ALA A 125 -18.48 -8.63 -2.84
CA ALA A 125 -17.51 -7.89 -2.05
C ALA A 125 -16.71 -6.91 -2.92
N ARG A 126 -16.49 -5.68 -2.41
CA ARG A 126 -15.43 -4.81 -2.91
C ARG A 126 -14.11 -5.22 -2.25
N VAL A 127 -13.06 -5.40 -3.06
CA VAL A 127 -11.73 -5.80 -2.58
C VAL A 127 -10.71 -4.74 -2.98
N VAL A 128 -10.09 -4.09 -2.00
CA VAL A 128 -8.97 -3.16 -2.20
C VAL A 128 -7.68 -3.84 -1.77
N LEU A 129 -6.79 -4.09 -2.71
CA LEU A 129 -5.48 -4.68 -2.47
C LEU A 129 -4.41 -3.57 -2.41
N SER A 130 -3.62 -3.55 -1.35
CA SER A 130 -2.35 -2.84 -1.33
C SER A 130 -1.34 -3.59 -2.21
N SER A 131 -1.18 -3.13 -3.46
CA SER A 131 -0.10 -3.54 -4.35
C SER A 131 1.13 -2.65 -4.12
N SER A 132 2.14 -2.70 -4.99
CA SER A 132 3.41 -2.00 -4.80
C SER A 132 4.05 -1.64 -6.13
N ILE A 133 4.81 -0.53 -6.15
CA ILE A 133 5.70 -0.18 -7.26
C ILE A 133 6.77 -1.25 -7.52
N ALA A 134 7.02 -2.17 -6.58
CA ALA A 134 7.92 -3.31 -6.78
C ALA A 134 7.52 -4.23 -7.95
N VAL A 135 6.32 -4.08 -8.50
CA VAL A 135 5.88 -4.78 -9.72
C VAL A 135 6.67 -4.35 -10.96
N TYR A 136 7.30 -3.17 -10.95
CA TYR A 136 7.99 -2.66 -12.13
C TYR A 136 9.36 -3.31 -12.37
N GLY A 137 10.11 -3.62 -11.30
CA GLY A 137 11.47 -4.17 -11.42
C GLY A 137 12.47 -3.18 -12.03
N THR A 138 13.67 -3.68 -12.37
CA THR A 138 14.76 -2.90 -12.96
C THR A 138 15.24 -3.53 -14.28
N PRO A 139 15.80 -2.75 -15.24
CA PRO A 139 15.98 -1.29 -15.22
C PRO A 139 14.68 -0.53 -15.45
N LEU A 140 14.58 0.66 -14.84
CA LEU A 140 13.46 1.57 -15.03
C LEU A 140 13.73 2.55 -16.17
N PRO A 141 12.71 3.06 -16.89
CA PRO A 141 12.86 4.07 -17.93
C PRO A 141 13.19 5.44 -17.31
N LEU A 142 13.62 6.41 -18.13
CA LEU A 142 13.79 7.80 -17.68
C LEU A 142 12.45 8.49 -17.38
N ARG A 143 11.40 8.02 -18.02
CA ARG A 143 10.02 8.54 -17.88
C ARG A 143 9.08 7.40 -17.55
N MET A 144 8.33 7.52 -16.47
CA MET A 144 7.35 6.51 -16.05
C MET A 144 5.93 6.96 -16.37
N ARG A 145 5.16 6.09 -17.00
CA ARG A 145 3.75 6.28 -17.38
C ARG A 145 2.93 5.06 -16.98
N ASP A 146 1.61 5.16 -17.07
CA ASP A 146 0.69 4.07 -16.72
C ASP A 146 0.89 2.80 -17.57
N ASP A 147 1.30 2.95 -18.82
CA ASP A 147 1.49 1.86 -19.80
C ASP A 147 2.87 1.20 -19.73
N HIS A 148 3.73 1.61 -18.78
CA HIS A 148 5.05 1.01 -18.65
C HIS A 148 4.95 -0.50 -18.35
N PRO A 149 5.75 -1.35 -19.04
CA PRO A 149 5.73 -2.79 -18.84
C PRO A 149 6.05 -3.20 -17.40
N ILE A 150 5.26 -4.11 -16.86
CA ILE A 150 5.40 -4.63 -15.51
C ILE A 150 6.28 -5.88 -15.56
N ARG A 151 7.48 -5.80 -14.94
CA ARG A 151 8.51 -6.85 -14.97
C ARG A 151 9.20 -6.94 -13.62
N PRO A 152 8.54 -7.52 -12.59
CA PRO A 152 9.08 -7.57 -11.24
C PRO A 152 10.40 -8.33 -11.21
N SER A 153 11.38 -7.78 -10.48
CA SER A 153 12.70 -8.37 -10.25
C SER A 153 12.84 -9.03 -8.87
N LEU A 154 11.79 -8.94 -8.03
CA LEU A 154 11.73 -9.51 -6.70
C LEU A 154 10.50 -10.38 -6.54
N SER A 155 10.58 -11.45 -5.73
CA SER A 155 9.46 -12.35 -5.39
C SER A 155 8.25 -11.57 -4.86
N TYR A 156 8.50 -10.57 -4.01
CA TYR A 156 7.43 -9.70 -3.50
C TYR A 156 6.67 -8.99 -4.63
N GLY A 157 7.39 -8.36 -5.56
CA GLY A 157 6.78 -7.71 -6.73
C GLY A 157 6.04 -8.69 -7.63
N ALA A 158 6.60 -9.88 -7.84
CA ALA A 158 5.98 -10.95 -8.61
C ALA A 158 4.66 -11.40 -7.97
N HIS A 159 4.64 -11.63 -6.65
CA HIS A 159 3.42 -12.00 -5.93
C HIS A 159 2.35 -10.90 -6.04
N LYS A 160 2.74 -9.62 -5.88
CA LYS A 160 1.79 -8.50 -6.02
C LYS A 160 1.21 -8.44 -7.44
N ARG A 161 2.04 -8.61 -8.49
CA ARG A 161 1.55 -8.64 -9.88
C ARG A 161 0.63 -9.83 -10.16
N MET A 162 0.93 -11.01 -9.66
CA MET A 162 0.03 -12.17 -9.78
C MET A 162 -1.33 -11.90 -9.14
N MET A 163 -1.35 -11.23 -7.99
CA MET A 163 -2.60 -10.83 -7.33
C MET A 163 -3.37 -9.76 -8.09
N GLU A 164 -2.69 -8.79 -8.73
CA GLU A 164 -3.36 -7.82 -9.62
C GLU A 164 -4.11 -8.52 -10.75
N ILE A 165 -3.49 -9.54 -11.37
CA ILE A 165 -4.10 -10.34 -12.44
C ILE A 165 -5.29 -11.15 -11.90
N ALA A 166 -5.15 -11.80 -10.74
CA ALA A 166 -6.22 -12.57 -10.12
C ALA A 166 -7.44 -11.69 -9.77
N ILE A 167 -7.22 -10.48 -9.23
CA ILE A 167 -8.27 -9.50 -8.94
C ILE A 167 -8.97 -9.04 -10.23
N ALA A 168 -8.21 -8.76 -11.29
CA ALA A 168 -8.77 -8.35 -12.58
C ALA A 168 -9.65 -9.45 -13.18
N ASP A 169 -9.22 -10.70 -13.14
CA ASP A 169 -9.98 -11.84 -13.65
C ASP A 169 -11.24 -12.11 -12.83
N ALA A 170 -11.16 -12.13 -11.49
CA ALA A 170 -12.32 -12.31 -10.62
C ALA A 170 -13.35 -11.17 -10.81
N THR A 171 -12.88 -9.93 -11.05
CA THR A 171 -13.75 -8.80 -11.37
C THR A 171 -14.42 -8.96 -12.73
N ARG A 172 -13.67 -9.38 -13.75
CA ARG A 172 -14.20 -9.64 -15.09
C ARG A 172 -15.29 -10.72 -15.07
N ARG A 173 -15.16 -11.72 -14.21
CA ARG A 173 -16.19 -12.77 -14.00
C ARG A 173 -17.37 -12.28 -13.15
N GLY A 174 -17.33 -11.04 -12.62
CA GLY A 174 -18.40 -10.48 -11.79
C GLY A 174 -18.44 -11.01 -10.36
N GLU A 175 -17.39 -11.68 -9.90
CA GLU A 175 -17.32 -12.31 -8.58
C GLU A 175 -17.03 -11.31 -7.46
N ILE A 176 -16.25 -10.26 -7.78
CA ILE A 176 -15.88 -9.17 -6.87
C ILE A 176 -15.92 -7.81 -7.60
N ASP A 177 -15.84 -6.70 -6.85
CA ASP A 177 -15.43 -5.38 -7.33
C ASP A 177 -13.98 -5.14 -6.87
N GLY A 178 -13.04 -5.62 -7.66
CA GLY A 178 -11.61 -5.64 -7.29
C GLY A 178 -10.86 -4.40 -7.73
N ARG A 179 -9.90 -3.95 -6.90
CA ARG A 179 -9.05 -2.77 -7.11
C ARG A 179 -7.70 -3.00 -6.48
N ALA A 180 -6.63 -2.64 -7.17
CA ALA A 180 -5.28 -2.73 -6.64
C ALA A 180 -4.57 -1.37 -6.75
N ILE A 181 -3.96 -0.92 -5.67
CA ILE A 181 -3.22 0.33 -5.58
C ILE A 181 -1.74 0.01 -5.41
N ARG A 182 -0.91 0.36 -6.41
CA ARG A 182 0.55 0.24 -6.32
C ARG A 182 1.08 1.41 -5.51
N LEU A 183 1.34 1.18 -4.23
CA LEU A 183 1.92 2.17 -3.33
C LEU A 183 3.43 2.29 -3.54
N SER A 184 3.97 3.49 -3.39
CA SER A 184 5.40 3.78 -3.37
C SER A 184 6.04 3.57 -1.99
N GLY A 185 7.21 4.13 -1.74
CA GLY A 185 7.88 4.10 -0.44
C GLY A 185 7.11 4.90 0.61
N VAL A 186 6.26 4.23 1.39
CA VAL A 186 5.50 4.91 2.46
C VAL A 186 6.44 5.23 3.63
N VAL A 187 6.51 6.52 3.99
CA VAL A 187 7.38 7.07 5.05
C VAL A 187 6.57 7.91 6.05
N VAL A 188 7.04 8.11 7.26
CA VAL A 188 8.22 7.55 7.94
C VAL A 188 7.79 6.35 8.78
N ARG A 189 8.38 5.18 8.57
CA ARG A 189 8.02 3.97 9.34
C ARG A 189 8.71 3.98 10.71
N PRO A 190 8.09 3.37 11.73
CA PRO A 190 8.74 3.11 13.02
C PRO A 190 10.04 2.30 12.87
N PRO A 191 10.98 2.45 13.81
CA PRO A 191 12.25 1.72 13.81
C PRO A 191 12.04 0.25 14.19
N GLN A 192 11.45 -0.53 13.29
CA GLN A 192 11.26 -1.96 13.52
C GLN A 192 11.94 -2.78 12.40
N PRO A 193 12.63 -3.87 12.74
CA PRO A 193 13.24 -4.77 11.77
C PRO A 193 12.14 -5.58 11.06
N ASN A 194 11.49 -4.96 10.07
CA ASN A 194 10.43 -5.63 9.30
C ASN A 194 10.95 -6.35 8.04
N GLY A 195 12.26 -6.26 7.76
CA GLY A 195 12.90 -6.89 6.60
C GLY A 195 12.56 -6.25 5.24
N ALA A 196 12.04 -5.02 5.21
CA ALA A 196 11.84 -4.30 3.95
C ALA A 196 13.18 -3.78 3.41
N LEU A 197 13.55 -4.16 2.17
CA LEU A 197 14.77 -3.63 1.51
C LEU A 197 14.71 -2.10 1.35
N SER A 198 13.51 -1.52 1.21
CA SER A 198 13.28 -0.07 1.14
C SER A 198 13.15 0.60 2.52
N GLY A 199 13.53 -0.06 3.60
CA GLY A 199 13.51 0.50 4.97
C GLY A 199 14.36 1.76 5.10
N PHE A 200 15.46 1.84 4.34
CA PHE A 200 16.34 3.00 4.29
C PHE A 200 15.60 4.31 3.94
N ASN A 201 14.49 4.27 3.18
CA ASN A 201 13.67 5.44 2.86
C ASN A 201 13.15 6.14 4.13
N SER A 202 12.87 5.40 5.18
CA SER A 202 12.45 5.97 6.47
C SER A 202 13.63 6.30 7.36
N ASP A 203 14.69 5.47 7.32
CA ASP A 203 15.88 5.66 8.15
C ASP A 203 16.66 6.93 7.75
N MET A 204 16.77 7.22 6.44
CA MET A 204 17.44 8.44 5.94
C MET A 204 16.72 9.74 6.32
N ILE A 205 15.46 9.67 6.75
CA ILE A 205 14.70 10.79 7.27
C ILE A 205 14.81 10.81 8.81
N ARG A 206 14.47 9.69 9.44
CA ARG A 206 14.34 9.57 10.89
C ARG A 206 15.68 9.73 11.60
N GLN A 207 16.73 8.99 11.19
CA GLN A 207 18.01 9.00 11.91
C GLN A 207 18.62 10.41 12.01
N PRO A 208 18.75 11.18 10.88
CA PRO A 208 19.28 12.54 10.98
C PRO A 208 18.44 13.47 11.88
N LEU A 209 17.10 13.38 11.79
CA LEU A 209 16.19 14.22 12.57
C LEU A 209 16.15 13.85 14.07
N THR A 210 16.55 12.61 14.43
CA THR A 210 16.69 12.18 15.81
C THR A 210 18.13 12.31 16.35
N GLY A 211 19.00 13.03 15.61
CA GLY A 211 20.36 13.35 16.06
C GLY A 211 21.42 12.30 15.73
N HIS A 212 21.12 11.30 14.90
CA HIS A 212 22.05 10.23 14.54
C HIS A 212 22.63 10.41 13.14
N ASP A 213 23.92 10.10 12.96
CA ASP A 213 24.52 10.00 11.63
C ASP A 213 23.91 8.80 10.89
N TYR A 214 23.66 8.99 9.58
CA TYR A 214 23.14 7.94 8.74
C TYR A 214 23.80 7.95 7.36
N THR A 215 24.27 6.78 6.91
CA THR A 215 24.74 6.59 5.55
C THR A 215 23.64 5.90 4.72
N CYS A 216 23.00 6.66 3.84
CA CYS A 216 21.99 6.18 2.92
C CYS A 216 22.64 5.26 1.88
N PRO A 217 22.12 4.03 1.63
CA PRO A 217 22.71 3.06 0.71
C PRO A 217 22.41 3.35 -0.78
N VAL A 218 22.29 4.63 -1.13
CA VAL A 218 22.18 5.10 -2.52
C VAL A 218 23.00 6.37 -2.71
N GLY A 219 23.40 6.67 -3.94
CA GLY A 219 24.19 7.87 -4.25
C GLY A 219 23.40 9.17 -4.10
N GLN A 220 24.11 10.28 -4.01
CA GLN A 220 23.50 11.61 -3.87
C GLN A 220 22.66 12.02 -5.10
N ASP A 221 22.98 11.49 -6.28
CA ASP A 221 22.23 11.68 -7.53
C ASP A 221 20.98 10.78 -7.66
N ALA A 222 20.79 9.88 -6.70
CA ALA A 222 19.69 8.94 -6.70
C ALA A 222 18.32 9.66 -6.53
N CYS A 223 17.30 9.05 -7.11
CA CYS A 223 15.91 9.41 -6.88
C CYS A 223 15.15 8.21 -6.31
N THR A 224 14.25 8.48 -5.40
CA THR A 224 13.27 7.52 -4.87
C THR A 224 11.87 8.07 -4.92
N TRP A 225 10.87 7.20 -4.88
CA TRP A 225 9.47 7.62 -4.82
C TRP A 225 8.94 7.47 -3.40
N LEU A 226 8.48 8.58 -2.84
CA LEU A 226 7.96 8.64 -1.48
C LEU A 226 6.47 8.99 -1.46
N THR A 227 5.81 8.53 -0.41
CA THR A 227 4.44 8.92 -0.06
C THR A 227 4.34 8.94 1.47
N SER A 228 3.71 9.96 2.05
CA SER A 228 3.44 9.98 3.49
C SER A 228 2.43 8.89 3.86
N LEU A 229 2.48 8.45 5.13
CA LEU A 229 1.50 7.49 5.65
C LEU A 229 0.07 8.00 5.48
N ASP A 230 -0.16 9.27 5.78
CA ASP A 230 -1.48 9.91 5.73
C ASP A 230 -2.07 9.92 4.31
N VAL A 231 -1.25 10.24 3.30
CA VAL A 231 -1.67 10.17 1.89
C VAL A 231 -1.86 8.72 1.43
N ALA A 232 -1.00 7.80 1.82
CA ALA A 232 -1.11 6.39 1.41
C ALA A 232 -2.42 5.74 1.89
N ILE A 233 -2.82 6.00 3.16
CA ILE A 233 -4.11 5.49 3.67
C ILE A 233 -5.30 6.17 3.02
N ASP A 234 -5.20 7.46 2.71
CA ASP A 234 -6.24 8.18 1.97
C ASP A 234 -6.38 7.65 0.53
N GLN A 235 -5.30 7.28 -0.15
CA GLN A 235 -5.34 6.65 -1.47
C GLN A 235 -6.08 5.30 -1.43
N LEU A 236 -5.81 4.46 -0.43
CA LEU A 236 -6.50 3.19 -0.24
C LEU A 236 -7.99 3.40 0.06
N TRP A 237 -8.31 4.35 0.94
CA TRP A 237 -9.69 4.66 1.29
C TRP A 237 -10.45 5.31 0.13
N HIS A 238 -9.83 6.21 -0.60
CA HIS A 238 -10.40 6.79 -1.82
C HIS A 238 -10.72 5.71 -2.86
N ALA A 239 -9.80 4.75 -3.05
CA ALA A 239 -10.06 3.59 -3.90
C ALA A 239 -11.27 2.79 -3.40
N ALA A 240 -11.45 2.62 -2.09
CA ALA A 240 -12.61 1.94 -1.53
C ALA A 240 -13.92 2.72 -1.79
N GLN A 241 -13.91 4.04 -1.73
CA GLN A 241 -15.10 4.89 -1.90
C GLN A 241 -15.51 5.09 -3.37
N THR A 242 -14.56 5.09 -4.30
CA THR A 242 -14.82 5.34 -5.72
C THR A 242 -15.84 4.36 -6.28
N SER A 243 -16.81 4.81 -7.07
CA SER A 243 -17.76 3.91 -7.72
C SER A 243 -17.08 3.00 -8.74
N GLU A 244 -17.62 1.78 -8.93
CA GLU A 244 -17.08 0.84 -9.91
C GLU A 244 -17.08 1.41 -11.33
N ALA A 245 -18.11 2.16 -11.69
CA ALA A 245 -18.22 2.81 -13.00
C ALA A 245 -17.06 3.80 -13.23
N ARG A 246 -16.76 4.67 -12.27
CA ARG A 246 -15.62 5.58 -12.37
C ARG A 246 -14.29 4.85 -12.45
N TRP A 247 -14.13 3.78 -11.64
CA TRP A 247 -12.91 2.96 -11.66
C TRP A 247 -12.69 2.32 -13.03
N THR A 248 -13.75 1.71 -13.59
CA THR A 248 -13.70 1.06 -14.91
C THR A 248 -13.46 2.07 -16.03
N GLN A 249 -14.00 3.28 -15.93
CA GLN A 249 -13.80 4.33 -16.94
C GLN A 249 -12.38 4.90 -16.94
N ALA A 250 -11.71 4.93 -15.79
CA ALA A 250 -10.38 5.51 -15.65
C ALA A 250 -9.25 4.56 -16.08
N LEU A 251 -9.50 3.25 -16.14
CA LEU A 251 -8.49 2.24 -16.47
C LEU A 251 -8.76 1.60 -17.83
N PRO A 252 -7.71 1.10 -18.52
CA PRO A 252 -7.86 0.31 -19.73
C PRO A 252 -8.77 -0.91 -19.49
N PRO A 253 -9.48 -1.40 -20.53
CA PRO A 253 -10.31 -2.59 -20.42
C PRO A 253 -9.54 -3.79 -19.86
N GLY A 254 -10.11 -4.42 -18.83
CA GLY A 254 -9.50 -5.56 -18.16
C GLY A 254 -8.46 -5.22 -17.07
N GLU A 255 -8.05 -3.95 -16.92
CA GLU A 255 -7.15 -3.54 -15.85
C GLU A 255 -7.92 -3.14 -14.59
N ARG A 256 -7.39 -3.56 -13.43
CA ARG A 256 -7.95 -3.22 -12.11
C ARG A 256 -6.90 -2.68 -11.14
N ALA A 257 -5.66 -2.50 -11.61
CA ALA A 257 -4.54 -1.99 -10.85
C ALA A 257 -4.03 -0.68 -11.43
N LEU A 258 -3.75 0.30 -10.58
CA LEU A 258 -3.11 1.56 -10.95
C LEU A 258 -1.98 1.92 -9.99
N THR A 259 -1.07 2.77 -10.45
CA THR A 259 -0.02 3.33 -9.60
C THR A 259 -0.55 4.59 -8.91
N ALA A 260 -0.47 4.61 -7.59
CA ALA A 260 -0.86 5.77 -6.81
C ALA A 260 0.05 6.97 -7.10
N PRO A 261 -0.47 8.21 -7.00
CA PRO A 261 0.36 9.39 -7.05
C PRO A 261 1.51 9.28 -6.04
N THR A 262 2.72 9.56 -6.47
CA THR A 262 3.93 9.48 -5.67
C THR A 262 4.72 10.78 -5.81
N TRP A 263 5.63 11.04 -4.87
CA TRP A 263 6.57 12.14 -4.94
C TRP A 263 7.95 11.61 -5.33
N PRO A 264 8.43 11.85 -6.56
CA PRO A 264 9.83 11.63 -6.89
C PRO A 264 10.69 12.61 -6.09
N VAL A 265 11.59 12.08 -5.26
CA VAL A 265 12.45 12.85 -4.37
C VAL A 265 13.90 12.49 -4.67
N THR A 266 14.71 13.47 -5.06
CA THR A 266 16.16 13.28 -5.16
C THR A 266 16.79 13.29 -3.76
N MET A 267 17.96 12.68 -3.63
CA MET A 267 18.67 12.73 -2.36
C MET A 267 19.12 14.15 -2.01
N ALA A 268 19.37 15.00 -3.02
CA ALA A 268 19.66 16.42 -2.82
C ALA A 268 18.45 17.17 -2.25
N ASP A 269 17.24 16.97 -2.82
CA ASP A 269 16.00 17.56 -2.31
C ASP A 269 15.73 17.13 -0.88
N LEU A 270 15.96 15.84 -0.58
CA LEU A 270 15.78 15.31 0.76
C LEU A 270 16.74 15.97 1.75
N GLN A 271 18.02 16.08 1.40
CA GLN A 271 19.03 16.70 2.26
C GLN A 271 18.71 18.17 2.52
N GLN A 272 18.27 18.90 1.49
CA GLN A 272 17.79 20.27 1.63
C GLN A 272 16.59 20.34 2.59
N ALA A 273 15.56 19.51 2.39
CA ALA A 273 14.36 19.50 3.21
C ALA A 273 14.67 19.15 4.69
N LEU A 274 15.61 18.25 4.93
CA LEU A 274 16.10 17.95 6.29
C LEU A 274 16.76 19.17 6.93
N GLY A 275 17.57 19.92 6.16
CA GLY A 275 18.20 21.17 6.63
C GLY A 275 17.21 22.30 6.93
N GLU A 276 16.06 22.32 6.25
CA GLU A 276 14.96 23.25 6.54
C GLU A 276 14.19 22.89 7.83
N ILE A 277 14.25 21.62 8.23
CA ILE A 277 13.62 21.16 9.47
C ILE A 277 14.55 21.34 10.66
N ASP A 278 15.78 20.83 10.54
CA ASP A 278 16.86 20.90 11.50
C ASP A 278 18.19 21.04 10.76
N PRO A 279 18.84 22.22 10.75
CA PRO A 279 20.08 22.43 9.98
C PRO A 279 21.18 21.40 10.23
N PRO A 280 21.43 20.90 11.47
CA PRO A 280 22.35 19.79 11.69
C PRO A 280 21.96 18.48 11.03
N ALA A 281 20.66 18.20 10.79
CA ALA A 281 20.21 16.93 10.19
C ALA A 281 20.75 16.73 8.75
N ALA A 282 20.84 17.81 7.96
CA ALA A 282 21.41 17.72 6.62
C ALA A 282 22.89 17.24 6.61
N GLN A 283 23.64 17.59 7.67
CA GLN A 283 25.06 17.22 7.82
C GLN A 283 25.25 15.77 8.31
N ARG A 284 24.23 15.21 8.97
CA ARG A 284 24.23 13.83 9.46
C ARG A 284 23.91 12.81 8.37
N LEU A 285 23.32 13.25 7.23
CA LEU A 285 23.01 12.37 6.10
C LEU A 285 24.16 12.30 5.12
N ARG A 286 24.66 11.10 4.89
CA ARG A 286 25.69 10.76 3.91
C ARG A 286 25.15 9.76 2.90
N PHE A 287 25.87 9.55 1.79
CA PHE A 287 25.43 8.71 0.68
C PHE A 287 26.50 7.71 0.28
N ASP A 288 26.09 6.48 -0.06
CA ASP A 288 26.96 5.42 -0.57
C ASP A 288 26.41 4.86 -1.89
N ALA A 289 26.97 5.33 -3.00
CA ALA A 289 26.64 4.86 -4.34
C ALA A 289 27.19 3.46 -4.67
N ASN A 290 28.08 2.91 -3.85
CA ASN A 290 28.67 1.59 -4.08
C ASN A 290 27.87 0.47 -3.44
N SER A 291 26.81 0.81 -2.70
CA SER A 291 25.92 -0.18 -2.11
C SER A 291 25.16 -0.96 -3.19
N PRO A 292 24.98 -2.29 -3.05
CA PRO A 292 24.14 -3.08 -3.95
C PRO A 292 22.69 -2.59 -4.06
N LEU A 293 22.22 -1.85 -3.07
CA LEU A 293 20.85 -1.26 -3.07
C LEU A 293 20.74 -0.06 -4.02
N HIS A 294 21.86 0.58 -4.40
CA HIS A 294 21.84 1.73 -5.31
C HIS A 294 21.24 1.37 -6.68
N ASP A 295 21.67 0.27 -7.29
CA ASP A 295 21.11 -0.16 -8.58
C ASP A 295 19.63 -0.55 -8.52
N GLN A 296 19.19 -1.04 -7.37
CA GLN A 296 17.82 -1.51 -7.17
C GLN A 296 16.84 -0.39 -6.79
N PHE A 297 17.29 0.59 -6.00
CA PHE A 297 16.42 1.61 -5.40
C PHE A 297 16.82 3.06 -5.68
N GLY A 298 18.01 3.32 -6.20
CA GLY A 298 18.52 4.67 -6.44
C GLY A 298 18.19 5.23 -7.82
N ARG A 299 17.57 4.46 -8.72
CA ARG A 299 17.36 4.83 -10.13
C ARG A 299 15.89 4.99 -10.49
N TRP A 300 15.05 5.41 -9.55
CA TRP A 300 13.66 5.69 -9.84
C TRP A 300 13.53 6.96 -10.70
N PRO A 301 12.67 6.97 -11.75
CA PRO A 301 12.47 8.12 -12.60
C PRO A 301 11.99 9.36 -11.83
N GLN A 302 12.51 10.52 -12.20
CA GLN A 302 11.98 11.81 -11.71
C GLN A 302 10.77 12.27 -12.52
N ASP A 303 10.72 11.95 -13.81
CA ASP A 303 9.59 12.26 -14.68
C ASP A 303 8.54 11.14 -14.59
N VAL A 304 7.49 11.42 -13.82
CA VAL A 304 6.37 10.49 -13.61
C VAL A 304 5.04 11.17 -13.94
N ALA A 305 4.17 10.46 -14.66
CA ALA A 305 2.78 10.87 -14.86
C ALA A 305 1.89 9.62 -14.83
N PHE A 306 1.02 9.57 -13.83
CA PHE A 306 0.01 8.54 -13.65
C PHE A 306 -1.37 9.15 -13.86
N GLU A 307 -1.79 9.18 -15.13
CA GLU A 307 -3.03 9.82 -15.57
C GLU A 307 -4.26 9.12 -15.01
N GLN A 308 -4.22 7.79 -14.90
CA GLN A 308 -5.31 6.99 -14.34
C GLN A 308 -5.62 7.41 -12.88
N ALA A 309 -4.59 7.61 -12.09
CA ALA A 309 -4.74 8.08 -10.72
C ALA A 309 -5.30 9.51 -10.64
N ALA A 310 -4.87 10.38 -11.55
CA ALA A 310 -5.36 11.76 -11.65
C ALA A 310 -6.84 11.80 -12.08
N LEU A 311 -7.26 10.98 -13.06
CA LEU A 311 -8.66 10.86 -13.49
C LEU A 311 -9.58 10.41 -12.35
N LEU A 312 -9.08 9.59 -11.45
CA LEU A 312 -9.82 9.17 -10.25
C LEU A 312 -9.77 10.20 -9.12
N GLY A 313 -8.88 11.19 -9.18
CA GLY A 313 -8.71 12.20 -8.14
C GLY A 313 -8.04 11.63 -6.89
N LEU A 314 -7.12 10.67 -7.02
CA LEU A 314 -6.40 10.14 -5.88
C LEU A 314 -5.54 11.25 -5.22
N PRO A 315 -5.50 11.31 -3.88
CA PRO A 315 -4.71 12.33 -3.18
C PRO A 315 -3.20 12.12 -3.39
N SER A 316 -2.45 13.22 -3.35
CA SER A 316 -0.99 13.22 -3.48
C SER A 316 -0.32 14.15 -2.47
N ASP A 317 0.90 13.81 -2.05
CA ASP A 317 1.68 14.64 -1.13
C ASP A 317 2.05 16.01 -1.71
N PRO A 318 2.48 16.15 -3.01
CA PRO A 318 2.75 17.46 -3.57
C PRO A 318 1.55 18.39 -3.53
N GLN A 319 0.33 17.90 -3.76
CA GLN A 319 -0.89 18.71 -3.64
C GLN A 319 -1.19 19.07 -2.19
N ARG A 320 -1.11 18.10 -1.27
CA ARG A 320 -1.40 18.30 0.16
C ARG A 320 -0.45 19.27 0.82
N HIS A 321 0.81 19.21 0.48
CA HIS A 321 1.88 20.01 1.08
C HIS A 321 2.35 21.18 0.18
N GLN A 322 1.58 21.53 -0.86
CA GLN A 322 1.85 22.64 -1.77
C GLN A 322 3.28 22.63 -2.37
N GLY A 323 3.80 21.43 -2.65
CA GLY A 323 5.16 21.23 -3.16
C GLY A 323 6.28 21.37 -2.13
N HIS A 324 5.97 21.53 -0.84
CA HIS A 324 6.98 21.69 0.23
C HIS A 324 7.33 20.34 0.87
N LEU A 325 8.45 19.73 0.47
CA LEU A 325 8.91 18.45 0.98
C LEU A 325 9.16 18.46 2.49
N ALA A 326 9.76 19.53 3.02
CA ALA A 326 9.98 19.68 4.47
C ALA A 326 8.66 19.67 5.27
N ALA A 327 7.56 20.23 4.73
CA ALA A 327 6.26 20.19 5.37
C ALA A 327 5.70 18.77 5.44
N MET A 328 5.85 17.98 4.35
CA MET A 328 5.50 16.56 4.32
C MET A 328 6.30 15.77 5.36
N LEU A 329 7.63 15.98 5.43
CA LEU A 329 8.48 15.28 6.39
C LEU A 329 8.13 15.62 7.84
N ARG A 330 7.87 16.91 8.16
CA ARG A 330 7.40 17.32 9.50
C ARG A 330 6.09 16.65 9.88
N SER A 331 5.13 16.56 8.97
CA SER A 331 3.83 15.91 9.23
C SER A 331 3.95 14.40 9.46
N ALA A 332 4.98 13.78 8.89
CA ALA A 332 5.23 12.34 9.02
C ALA A 332 6.00 11.97 10.31
N MET A 333 6.62 12.93 11.01
CA MET A 333 7.49 12.70 12.19
C MET A 333 6.76 12.57 13.54
N PRO A 334 5.60 13.17 13.84
CA PRO A 334 4.98 13.13 15.17
C PRO A 334 4.68 11.72 15.72
N GLN A 335 4.85 10.70 14.88
CA GLN A 335 4.61 9.31 15.25
C GLN A 335 5.77 8.68 16.08
N PHE A 336 6.86 9.43 16.34
CA PHE A 336 8.09 8.91 16.96
C PHE A 336 8.59 9.74 18.15
N THR A 337 7.79 10.69 18.64
CA THR A 337 8.20 11.61 19.72
C THR A 337 7.74 11.17 21.12
N ASP A 338 7.34 9.90 21.31
CA ASP A 338 7.00 9.33 22.63
C ASP A 338 7.86 8.10 22.94
#